data_ca104a131cb2d333a9fd0745fea55577
#
_entry.id   ca104a131cb2d333a9fd0745fea55577
#
_cell.length_a   1.000
_cell.length_b   1.000
_cell.length_c   1.000
_cell.angle_alpha   90.00
_cell.angle_beta   90.00
_cell.angle_gamma   90.00
#
_symmetry.space_group_name_H-M   'P 1'
#
loop_
_entity.id
_entity.type
_entity.pdbx_description
1 polymer ?
#
loop_
_entity_poly.entity_id
_entity_poly.type
_entity_poly.pdbx_seq_one_letter_code
_entity_poly.pdbx_strand_id
1 'polypeptide(L)'
;RDAKQGIKTFIPTNEKVMYIQSLLSCGFDTLDFGSFVSPKAIPQMIDTAEVLGKLDLSQTKSKLLAIVANVRGASDACQYPQIDYLGYPFSISENFQMRNTHKTIAQSVETIKGILDLAHTNNKQVVTYISMGFGNPYGDPWNVEIVGEWTEKLADMGVKILSLSDTIGSSTPE
;
A
#
# COMPACT_ATOMS: atom_id res chain seq x y z
N ARG A 1 6.10 -5.43 -5.24
CA ARG A 1 5.19 -6.27 -4.42
C ARG A 1 3.98 -6.74 -5.21
N ASP A 2 3.26 -5.87 -5.83
CA ASP A 2 1.96 -6.16 -6.44
C ASP A 2 2.00 -7.32 -7.46
N ALA A 3 2.89 -7.26 -8.42
CA ALA A 3 3.05 -8.29 -9.44
C ALA A 3 3.27 -9.72 -8.87
N LYS A 4 3.84 -9.84 -7.68
CA LYS A 4 4.09 -11.15 -7.05
C LYS A 4 2.84 -11.78 -6.43
N GLN A 5 1.83 -11.00 -6.07
CA GLN A 5 0.63 -11.50 -5.39
C GLN A 5 -0.16 -12.52 -6.21
N GLY A 6 -0.17 -12.36 -7.54
CA GLY A 6 -0.87 -13.25 -8.47
C GLY A 6 -0.15 -14.58 -8.76
N ILE A 7 1.10 -14.73 -8.33
CA ILE A 7 1.89 -15.94 -8.58
C ILE A 7 1.48 -17.04 -7.59
N LYS A 8 0.99 -18.17 -8.12
CA LYS A 8 0.47 -19.28 -7.30
C LYS A 8 1.58 -20.04 -6.57
N THR A 9 2.72 -20.26 -7.25
CA THR A 9 3.88 -20.92 -6.64
C THR A 9 4.58 -19.96 -5.69
N PHE A 10 4.80 -20.38 -4.45
CA PHE A 10 5.51 -19.54 -3.48
C PHE A 10 6.94 -19.29 -3.97
N ILE A 11 7.31 -18.02 -4.04
CA ILE A 11 8.66 -17.59 -4.41
C ILE A 11 9.53 -17.70 -3.15
N PRO A 12 10.65 -18.44 -3.19
CA PRO A 12 11.55 -18.55 -2.05
C PRO A 12 12.05 -17.18 -1.55
N THR A 13 12.18 -17.05 -0.25
CA THR A 13 12.61 -15.79 0.40
C THR A 13 13.90 -15.22 -0.21
N ASN A 14 14.90 -16.08 -0.46
CA ASN A 14 16.18 -15.62 -1.03
C ASN A 14 16.03 -15.08 -2.46
N GLU A 15 15.13 -15.63 -3.26
CA GLU A 15 14.83 -15.09 -4.60
C GLU A 15 14.15 -13.72 -4.51
N LYS A 16 13.25 -13.54 -3.55
CA LYS A 16 12.65 -12.22 -3.26
C LYS A 16 13.70 -11.20 -2.84
N VAL A 17 14.64 -11.60 -1.97
CA VAL A 17 15.76 -10.75 -1.53
C VAL A 17 16.62 -10.34 -2.72
N MET A 18 17.06 -11.28 -3.55
CA MET A 18 17.87 -10.99 -4.74
C MET A 18 17.15 -10.03 -5.70
N TYR A 19 15.86 -10.27 -5.97
CA TYR A 19 15.06 -9.41 -6.84
C TYR A 19 14.92 -8.00 -6.27
N ILE A 20 14.59 -7.87 -4.98
CA ILE A 20 14.44 -6.55 -4.34
C ILE A 20 15.78 -5.83 -4.29
N GLN A 21 16.87 -6.53 -4.00
CA GLN A 21 18.23 -5.96 -3.99
C GLN A 21 18.60 -5.39 -5.37
N SER A 22 18.23 -6.10 -6.45
CA SER A 22 18.44 -5.60 -7.82
C SER A 22 17.62 -4.34 -8.11
N LEU A 23 16.39 -4.25 -7.59
CA LEU A 23 15.58 -3.04 -7.72
C LEU A 23 16.16 -1.86 -6.93
N LEU A 24 16.67 -2.11 -5.73
CA LEU A 24 17.33 -1.08 -4.92
C LEU A 24 18.54 -0.48 -5.62
N SER A 25 19.28 -1.27 -6.41
CA SER A 25 20.41 -0.79 -7.20
C SER A 25 20.01 0.08 -8.40
N CYS A 26 18.73 0.05 -8.83
CA CYS A 26 18.22 0.90 -9.90
C CYS A 26 18.02 2.37 -9.50
N GLY A 27 18.06 2.69 -8.20
CA GLY A 27 17.97 4.06 -7.70
C GLY A 27 16.56 4.66 -7.73
N PHE A 28 15.51 3.85 -7.62
CA PHE A 28 14.14 4.34 -7.41
C PHE A 28 14.06 5.18 -6.13
N ASP A 29 13.25 6.23 -6.12
CA ASP A 29 12.99 7.02 -4.90
C ASP A 29 12.36 6.14 -3.82
N THR A 30 11.31 5.43 -4.16
CA THR A 30 10.54 4.58 -3.24
C THR A 30 10.28 3.20 -3.84
N LEU A 31 10.42 2.16 -3.04
CA LEU A 31 10.14 0.78 -3.45
C LEU A 31 9.04 0.17 -2.58
N ASP A 32 7.91 -0.21 -3.20
CA ASP A 32 6.88 -1.06 -2.58
C ASP A 32 7.41 -2.51 -2.55
N PHE A 33 8.08 -2.87 -1.45
CA PHE A 33 8.82 -4.12 -1.34
C PHE A 33 8.01 -5.29 -0.81
N GLY A 34 7.00 -5.04 0.05
CA GLY A 34 6.27 -6.09 0.74
C GLY A 34 5.01 -5.60 1.44
N SER A 35 4.42 -6.45 2.27
CA SER A 35 3.22 -6.07 3.02
C SER A 35 3.08 -6.81 4.35
N PHE A 36 2.45 -6.13 5.31
CA PHE A 36 2.05 -6.69 6.60
C PHE A 36 0.53 -6.92 6.62
N VAL A 37 0.06 -7.70 5.66
CA VAL A 37 -1.33 -8.15 5.55
C VAL A 37 -1.45 -9.59 6.01
N SER A 38 -2.70 -10.08 6.19
CA SER A 38 -2.93 -11.47 6.57
C SER A 38 -2.27 -12.45 5.58
N PRO A 39 -1.43 -13.39 6.05
CA PRO A 39 -0.86 -14.44 5.20
C PRO A 39 -1.91 -15.32 4.51
N LYS A 40 -3.12 -15.41 5.08
CA LYS A 40 -4.24 -16.10 4.44
C LYS A 40 -4.75 -15.36 3.21
N ALA A 41 -4.69 -14.03 3.23
CA ALA A 41 -5.11 -13.20 2.09
C ALA A 41 -4.02 -13.17 1.01
N ILE A 42 -2.77 -13.00 1.40
CA ILE A 42 -1.63 -12.92 0.46
C ILE A 42 -0.48 -13.82 0.94
N PRO A 43 -0.52 -15.11 0.62
CA PRO A 43 0.51 -16.07 1.05
C PRO A 43 1.94 -15.69 0.61
N GLN A 44 2.08 -15.05 -0.55
CA GLN A 44 3.37 -14.62 -1.06
C GLN A 44 4.10 -13.61 -0.16
N MET A 45 3.39 -12.91 0.74
CA MET A 45 3.96 -11.86 1.60
C MET A 45 4.19 -12.33 3.05
N ILE A 46 4.02 -13.61 3.33
CA ILE A 46 4.19 -14.15 4.70
C ILE A 46 5.58 -13.90 5.27
N ASP A 47 6.59 -13.85 4.42
CA ASP A 47 8.01 -13.70 4.74
C ASP A 47 8.53 -12.27 4.60
N THR A 48 7.65 -11.26 4.51
CA THR A 48 8.05 -9.85 4.31
C THR A 48 9.08 -9.37 5.34
N ALA A 49 8.91 -9.72 6.61
CA ALA A 49 9.85 -9.36 7.68
C ALA A 49 11.22 -10.05 7.51
N GLU A 50 11.23 -11.33 7.13
CA GLU A 50 12.47 -12.07 6.87
C GLU A 50 13.20 -11.50 5.64
N VAL A 51 12.47 -11.20 4.57
CA VAL A 51 13.02 -10.52 3.38
C VAL A 51 13.67 -9.22 3.78
N LEU A 52 12.96 -8.35 4.54
CA LEU A 52 13.48 -7.06 5.00
C LEU A 52 14.78 -7.22 5.79
N GLY A 53 14.84 -8.19 6.71
CA GLY A 53 16.03 -8.45 7.54
C GLY A 53 17.25 -8.92 6.77
N LYS A 54 17.08 -9.37 5.52
CA LYS A 54 18.16 -9.84 4.64
C LYS A 54 18.60 -8.83 3.58
N LEU A 55 17.90 -7.68 3.46
CA LEU A 55 18.26 -6.63 2.50
C LEU A 55 19.49 -5.86 2.98
N ASP A 56 20.45 -5.65 2.10
CA ASP A 56 21.50 -4.67 2.30
C ASP A 56 21.02 -3.28 1.82
N LEU A 57 20.78 -2.42 2.79
CA LEU A 57 20.31 -1.04 2.55
C LEU A 57 21.45 0.00 2.60
N SER A 58 22.69 -0.42 2.82
CA SER A 58 23.84 0.49 3.02
C SER A 58 24.20 1.32 1.80
N GLN A 59 23.88 0.83 0.59
CA GLN A 59 24.24 1.46 -0.69
C GLN A 59 23.06 2.09 -1.41
N THR A 60 21.85 2.08 -0.83
CA THR A 60 20.67 2.63 -1.47
C THR A 60 20.19 3.91 -0.78
N LYS A 61 19.60 4.81 -1.57
CA LYS A 61 18.82 5.95 -1.07
C LYS A 61 17.32 5.72 -1.19
N SER A 62 16.92 4.60 -1.78
CA SER A 62 15.52 4.25 -1.95
C SER A 62 14.85 4.06 -0.60
N LYS A 63 13.70 4.67 -0.44
CA LYS A 63 12.83 4.48 0.71
C LYS A 63 11.99 3.22 0.55
N LEU A 64 11.68 2.57 1.65
CA LEU A 64 10.87 1.36 1.63
C LEU A 64 9.43 1.65 2.03
N LEU A 65 8.51 1.15 1.20
CA LEU A 65 7.07 1.18 1.44
C LEU A 65 6.58 -0.24 1.68
N ALA A 66 5.80 -0.43 2.76
CA ALA A 66 5.09 -1.68 3.03
C ALA A 66 3.58 -1.44 3.06
N ILE A 67 2.81 -2.31 2.39
CA ILE A 67 1.35 -2.25 2.43
C ILE A 67 0.82 -2.79 3.75
N VAL A 68 -0.16 -2.07 4.29
CA VAL A 68 -0.92 -2.45 5.48
C VAL A 68 -2.42 -2.33 5.19
N ALA A 69 -3.23 -3.25 5.70
CA ALA A 69 -4.68 -3.25 5.48
C ALA A 69 -5.48 -2.88 6.74
N ASN A 70 -4.81 -2.70 7.87
CA ASN A 70 -5.43 -2.37 9.15
C ASN A 70 -4.39 -1.85 10.16
N VAL A 71 -4.87 -1.39 11.30
CA VAL A 71 -4.06 -0.83 12.39
C VAL A 71 -3.05 -1.85 12.94
N ARG A 72 -3.42 -3.14 13.02
CA ARG A 72 -2.51 -4.20 13.47
C ARG A 72 -1.32 -4.34 12.52
N GLY A 73 -1.57 -4.49 11.22
CA GLY A 73 -0.49 -4.57 10.22
C GLY A 73 0.39 -3.33 10.21
N ALA A 74 -0.19 -2.14 10.45
CA ALA A 74 0.57 -0.91 10.62
C ALA A 74 1.47 -0.97 11.87
N SER A 75 0.94 -1.45 13.00
CA SER A 75 1.72 -1.65 14.24
C SER A 75 2.88 -2.63 14.03
N ASP A 76 2.63 -3.74 13.32
CA ASP A 76 3.66 -4.73 13.00
C ASP A 76 4.76 -4.10 12.10
N ALA A 77 4.38 -3.35 11.07
CA ALA A 77 5.31 -2.66 10.18
C ALA A 77 6.12 -1.56 10.90
N CYS A 78 5.53 -0.88 11.87
CA CYS A 78 6.19 0.16 12.66
C CYS A 78 7.36 -0.35 13.50
N GLN A 79 7.43 -1.65 13.78
CA GLN A 79 8.55 -2.25 14.50
C GLN A 79 9.86 -2.26 13.70
N TYR A 80 9.79 -2.00 12.39
CA TYR A 80 10.94 -2.01 11.49
C TYR A 80 11.35 -0.58 11.13
N PRO A 81 12.49 -0.08 11.65
CA PRO A 81 12.96 1.28 11.36
C PRO A 81 13.29 1.49 9.89
N GLN A 82 13.60 0.44 9.13
CA GLN A 82 13.92 0.49 7.71
C GLN A 82 12.71 0.86 6.81
N ILE A 83 11.49 0.74 7.32
CA ILE A 83 10.28 1.10 6.58
C ILE A 83 10.02 2.59 6.76
N ASP A 84 9.96 3.35 5.66
CA ASP A 84 9.67 4.78 5.66
C ASP A 84 8.18 5.05 5.52
N TYR A 85 7.50 4.26 4.69
CA TYR A 85 6.11 4.48 4.29
C TYR A 85 5.21 3.30 4.61
N LEU A 86 4.02 3.61 5.12
CA LEU A 86 2.90 2.68 5.26
C LEU A 86 1.91 2.94 4.13
N GLY A 87 1.76 1.98 3.22
CA GLY A 87 0.82 2.08 2.10
C GLY A 87 -0.55 1.52 2.48
N TYR A 88 -1.61 2.32 2.36
CA TYR A 88 -2.98 1.87 2.62
C TYR A 88 -3.83 1.90 1.35
N PRO A 89 -4.45 0.76 0.95
CA PRO A 89 -5.31 0.69 -0.23
C PRO A 89 -6.74 1.17 0.11
N PHE A 90 -6.98 2.46 -0.03
CA PHE A 90 -8.31 3.05 0.02
C PHE A 90 -8.95 3.00 -1.36
N SER A 91 -10.28 2.92 -1.43
CA SER A 91 -11.04 3.02 -2.67
C SER A 91 -12.21 3.96 -2.55
N ILE A 92 -12.53 4.65 -3.65
CA ILE A 92 -13.74 5.44 -3.81
C ILE A 92 -14.94 4.58 -4.26
N SER A 93 -14.72 3.31 -4.65
CA SER A 93 -15.77 2.33 -4.93
C SER A 93 -16.06 1.51 -3.68
N GLU A 94 -17.29 1.58 -3.19
CA GLU A 94 -17.73 0.81 -2.00
C GLU A 94 -17.64 -0.69 -2.25
N ASN A 95 -18.04 -1.14 -3.45
CA ASN A 95 -17.95 -2.53 -3.84
C ASN A 95 -16.50 -3.04 -3.85
N PHE A 96 -15.57 -2.26 -4.40
CA PHE A 96 -14.16 -2.63 -4.42
C PHE A 96 -13.57 -2.60 -3.00
N GLN A 97 -13.87 -1.58 -2.21
CA GLN A 97 -13.38 -1.46 -0.83
C GLN A 97 -13.79 -2.67 0.00
N MET A 98 -15.05 -3.09 -0.10
CA MET A 98 -15.57 -4.26 0.59
C MET A 98 -14.89 -5.55 0.13
N ARG A 99 -14.65 -5.72 -1.17
CA ARG A 99 -13.99 -6.91 -1.73
C ARG A 99 -12.51 -6.98 -1.37
N ASN A 100 -11.83 -5.84 -1.35
CA ASN A 100 -10.37 -5.77 -1.16
C ASN A 100 -9.97 -5.84 0.32
N THR A 101 -10.69 -5.16 1.20
CA THR A 101 -10.32 -5.03 2.62
C THR A 101 -11.38 -5.54 3.60
N HIS A 102 -12.53 -6.01 3.10
CA HIS A 102 -13.70 -6.40 3.90
C HIS A 102 -14.21 -5.27 4.81
N LYS A 103 -14.13 -4.01 4.32
CA LYS A 103 -14.56 -2.82 5.03
C LYS A 103 -15.37 -1.92 4.10
N THR A 104 -16.28 -1.18 4.69
CA THR A 104 -16.93 -0.04 4.02
C THR A 104 -15.93 1.10 3.85
N ILE A 105 -16.23 2.07 2.98
CA ILE A 105 -15.44 3.30 2.87
C ILE A 105 -15.37 4.02 4.22
N ALA A 106 -16.49 4.11 4.93
CA ALA A 106 -16.53 4.74 6.26
C ALA A 106 -15.61 4.05 7.28
N GLN A 107 -15.62 2.71 7.31
CA GLN A 107 -14.71 1.94 8.16
C GLN A 107 -13.24 2.09 7.75
N SER A 108 -12.98 2.27 6.47
CA SER A 108 -11.64 2.50 5.94
C SER A 108 -11.10 3.87 6.36
N VAL A 109 -11.95 4.89 6.38
CA VAL A 109 -11.61 6.22 6.91
C VAL A 109 -11.17 6.14 8.38
N GLU A 110 -11.92 5.40 9.23
CA GLU A 110 -11.52 5.20 10.63
C GLU A 110 -10.21 4.40 10.75
N THR A 111 -10.00 3.44 9.86
CA THR A 111 -8.73 2.69 9.81
C THR A 111 -7.55 3.60 9.46
N ILE A 112 -7.73 4.52 8.50
CA ILE A 112 -6.68 5.48 8.09
C ILE A 112 -6.30 6.37 9.27
N LYS A 113 -7.26 6.86 10.06
CA LYS A 113 -6.97 7.68 11.27
C LYS A 113 -6.04 6.93 12.23
N GLY A 114 -6.37 5.68 12.56
CA GLY A 114 -5.53 4.88 13.45
C GLY A 114 -4.14 4.57 12.86
N ILE A 115 -4.03 4.43 11.53
CA ILE A 115 -2.73 4.25 10.86
C ILE A 115 -1.92 5.56 10.90
N LEU A 116 -2.55 6.71 10.71
CA LEU A 116 -1.89 8.03 10.79
C LEU A 116 -1.31 8.28 12.19
N ASP A 117 -2.05 7.97 13.23
CA ASP A 117 -1.59 8.10 14.63
C ASP A 117 -0.35 7.24 14.89
N LEU A 118 -0.38 5.98 14.45
CA LEU A 118 0.78 5.07 14.55
C LEU A 118 1.97 5.56 13.74
N ALA A 119 1.74 5.99 12.50
CA ALA A 119 2.79 6.49 11.63
C ALA A 119 3.46 7.72 12.23
N HIS A 120 2.68 8.68 12.74
CA HIS A 120 3.20 9.87 13.40
C HIS A 120 4.07 9.51 14.61
N THR A 121 3.59 8.62 15.48
CA THR A 121 4.33 8.18 16.69
C THR A 121 5.64 7.48 16.36
N ASN A 122 5.71 6.80 15.20
CA ASN A 122 6.87 6.01 14.78
C ASN A 122 7.72 6.69 13.68
N ASN A 123 7.54 8.00 13.44
CA ASN A 123 8.25 8.77 12.42
C ASN A 123 8.14 8.18 11.01
N LYS A 124 6.97 7.65 10.65
CA LYS A 124 6.67 7.13 9.32
C LYS A 124 5.65 8.02 8.63
N GLN A 125 5.53 7.88 7.31
CA GLN A 125 4.50 8.56 6.54
C GLN A 125 3.50 7.55 5.96
N VAL A 126 2.27 8.02 5.76
CA VAL A 126 1.21 7.21 5.14
C VAL A 126 1.08 7.60 3.67
N VAL A 127 1.12 6.60 2.80
CA VAL A 127 0.75 6.71 1.39
C VAL A 127 -0.63 6.08 1.24
N THR A 128 -1.63 6.85 0.86
CA THR A 128 -2.97 6.32 0.60
C THR A 128 -3.20 6.21 -0.90
N TYR A 129 -3.44 4.98 -1.36
CA TYR A 129 -3.84 4.74 -2.75
C TYR A 129 -5.33 5.03 -2.88
N ILE A 130 -5.71 5.81 -3.91
CA ILE A 130 -7.12 6.02 -4.27
C ILE A 130 -7.43 5.05 -5.41
N SER A 131 -7.79 3.83 -5.04
CA SER A 131 -8.17 2.78 -5.98
C SER A 131 -9.49 3.11 -6.66
N MET A 132 -9.65 2.65 -7.90
CA MET A 132 -10.78 2.99 -8.78
C MET A 132 -10.85 4.50 -9.09
N GLY A 133 -9.73 5.20 -9.02
CA GLY A 133 -9.61 6.63 -9.27
C GLY A 133 -9.92 7.04 -10.71
N PHE A 134 -9.92 6.10 -11.65
CA PHE A 134 -10.20 6.33 -13.07
C PHE A 134 -11.43 5.54 -13.58
N GLY A 135 -12.28 5.11 -12.68
CA GLY A 135 -13.47 4.33 -12.99
C GLY A 135 -13.48 2.97 -12.29
N ASN A 136 -14.64 2.30 -12.34
CA ASN A 136 -14.81 0.99 -11.72
C ASN A 136 -15.74 0.08 -12.55
N PRO A 137 -15.61 -1.25 -12.47
CA PRO A 137 -16.43 -2.19 -13.22
C PRO A 137 -17.72 -2.59 -12.47
N TYR A 138 -17.99 -1.98 -11.29
CA TYR A 138 -19.09 -2.38 -10.40
C TYR A 138 -20.33 -1.53 -10.54
N GLY A 139 -20.28 -0.47 -11.36
CA GLY A 139 -21.38 0.50 -11.49
C GLY A 139 -21.51 1.45 -10.29
N ASP A 140 -20.49 1.52 -9.43
CA ASP A 140 -20.44 2.53 -8.38
C ASP A 140 -20.28 3.93 -9.00
N PRO A 141 -20.84 4.98 -8.39
CA PRO A 141 -20.68 6.35 -8.87
C PRO A 141 -19.20 6.72 -9.02
N TRP A 142 -18.86 7.31 -10.17
CA TRP A 142 -17.51 7.80 -10.44
C TRP A 142 -17.57 9.04 -11.33
N ASN A 143 -16.84 10.06 -10.95
CA ASN A 143 -16.48 11.22 -11.75
C ASN A 143 -15.26 11.91 -11.13
N VAL A 144 -14.73 12.93 -11.79
CA VAL A 144 -13.56 13.67 -11.33
C VAL A 144 -13.82 14.40 -10.01
N GLU A 145 -15.04 14.89 -9.81
CA GLU A 145 -15.48 15.61 -8.60
C GLU A 145 -15.41 14.67 -7.38
N ILE A 146 -15.92 13.44 -7.49
CA ILE A 146 -15.84 12.43 -6.41
C ILE A 146 -14.38 12.13 -6.05
N VAL A 147 -13.50 12.01 -7.05
CA VAL A 147 -12.07 11.80 -6.82
C VAL A 147 -11.46 12.99 -6.09
N GLY A 148 -11.80 14.22 -6.52
CA GLY A 148 -11.38 15.47 -5.90
C GLY A 148 -11.81 15.57 -4.43
N GLU A 149 -13.10 15.34 -4.14
CA GLU A 149 -13.66 15.37 -2.79
C GLU A 149 -12.95 14.37 -1.85
N TRP A 150 -12.68 13.15 -2.31
CA TRP A 150 -11.95 12.17 -1.50
C TRP A 150 -10.48 12.54 -1.33
N THR A 151 -9.86 13.13 -2.34
CA THR A 151 -8.49 13.63 -2.27
C THR A 151 -8.36 14.72 -1.19
N GLU A 152 -9.25 15.72 -1.22
CA GLU A 152 -9.31 16.79 -0.21
C GLU A 152 -9.57 16.22 1.19
N LYS A 153 -10.60 15.38 1.34
CA LYS A 153 -10.96 14.77 2.62
C LYS A 153 -9.80 13.97 3.25
N LEU A 154 -9.08 13.21 2.45
CA LEU A 154 -7.93 12.44 2.94
C LEU A 154 -6.75 13.37 3.29
N ALA A 155 -6.52 14.41 2.51
CA ALA A 155 -5.51 15.43 2.80
C ALA A 155 -5.81 16.18 4.11
N ASP A 156 -7.06 16.60 4.33
CA ASP A 156 -7.52 17.25 5.57
C ASP A 156 -7.36 16.35 6.80
N MET A 157 -7.47 15.04 6.62
CA MET A 157 -7.18 14.07 7.68
C MET A 157 -5.69 13.94 8.01
N GLY A 158 -4.81 14.55 7.22
CA GLY A 158 -3.35 14.54 7.43
C GLY A 158 -2.59 13.56 6.53
N VAL A 159 -3.23 12.94 5.54
CA VAL A 159 -2.53 12.13 4.52
C VAL A 159 -1.73 13.06 3.61
N LYS A 160 -0.40 12.91 3.62
CA LYS A 160 0.49 13.80 2.84
C LYS A 160 0.78 13.29 1.43
N ILE A 161 0.63 11.98 1.20
CA ILE A 161 0.94 11.35 -0.09
C ILE A 161 -0.29 10.56 -0.53
N LEU A 162 -0.90 11.03 -1.61
CA LEU A 162 -2.05 10.41 -2.26
C LEU A 162 -1.62 9.88 -3.62
N SER A 163 -1.91 8.61 -3.89
CA SER A 163 -1.59 7.93 -5.14
C SER A 163 -2.87 7.54 -5.87
N LEU A 164 -3.21 8.28 -6.91
CA LEU A 164 -4.32 7.91 -7.79
C LEU A 164 -3.98 6.62 -8.53
N SER A 165 -4.87 5.63 -8.46
CA SER A 165 -4.62 4.32 -9.04
C SER A 165 -5.64 4.00 -10.12
N ASP A 166 -5.15 3.79 -11.33
CA ASP A 166 -5.91 3.18 -12.42
C ASP A 166 -5.95 1.67 -12.21
N THR A 167 -6.80 1.23 -11.31
CA THR A 167 -6.83 -0.14 -10.79
C THR A 167 -7.18 -1.18 -11.85
N ILE A 168 -7.89 -0.78 -12.89
CA ILE A 168 -8.39 -1.68 -13.96
C ILE A 168 -7.88 -1.31 -15.36
N GLY A 169 -6.99 -0.31 -15.46
CA GLY A 169 -6.44 0.13 -16.75
C GLY A 169 -7.47 0.78 -17.65
N SER A 170 -8.35 1.62 -17.09
CA SER A 170 -9.44 2.29 -17.83
C SER A 170 -9.15 3.73 -18.20
N SER A 171 -8.07 4.32 -17.69
CA SER A 171 -7.71 5.71 -17.99
C SER A 171 -7.33 5.91 -19.45
N THR A 172 -7.65 7.07 -19.98
CA THR A 172 -7.23 7.56 -21.31
C THR A 172 -6.38 8.83 -21.15
N PRO A 173 -5.59 9.19 -22.14
CA PRO A 173 -4.80 10.43 -22.12
C PRO A 173 -5.64 11.72 -22.17
N GLU A 174 -6.96 11.62 -22.47
CA GLU A 174 -7.89 12.74 -22.65
C GLU A 174 -8.58 13.11 -21.35
#